data_1cd9ba4410a036ff6390ff37882e9e5e
#
_entry.id   1cd9ba4410a036ff6390ff37882e9e5e
#
_cell.length_a   1.000
_cell.length_b   1.000
_cell.length_c   1.000
_cell.angle_alpha   90.00
_cell.angle_beta   90.00
_cell.angle_gamma   90.00
#
_symmetry.space_group_name_H-M   'P 1'
#
loop_
_entity.id
_entity.type
_entity.pdbx_description
1 polymer ?
#
loop_
_entity_poly.entity_id
_entity_poly.type
_entity_poly.pdbx_seq_one_letter_code
_entity_poly.pdbx_strand_id
1 'polypeptide(L)'
;YSPLKDRLAQLCMGQKAATTARELVVVLTRRDRWKAHAQANFDFISASASGEGDKKVKLALRYYRKLVPMLYHKFPGWSFVKKLIALTQGLRKPMVREVSETAVRISVHKSASLACMTFMLGMKAAGYDTCPMEGFDSKRVKKLLNLPAGSEIAMIIACGKGMPEGIYGERFRVPTSELIVVK
;
A
#
# COMPACT_ATOMS: atom_id res chain seq x y z
N TYR A 1 6.68 28.53 0.71
CA TYR A 1 5.35 27.91 0.62
C TYR A 1 5.01 27.72 -0.85
N SER A 2 4.56 26.51 -1.24
CA SER A 2 4.18 26.21 -2.62
C SER A 2 2.65 26.34 -2.76
N PRO A 3 2.13 27.10 -3.74
CA PRO A 3 0.69 27.18 -3.99
C PRO A 3 0.02 25.79 -4.19
N LEU A 4 0.79 24.82 -4.66
CA LEU A 4 0.32 23.44 -4.84
C LEU A 4 0.09 22.77 -3.49
N LYS A 5 1.00 22.96 -2.52
CA LYS A 5 0.87 22.41 -1.17
C LYS A 5 -0.37 22.97 -0.47
N ASP A 6 -0.60 24.28 -0.57
CA ASP A 6 -1.75 24.92 0.08
C ASP A 6 -3.08 24.40 -0.50
N ARG A 7 -3.17 24.24 -1.82
CA ARG A 7 -4.32 23.61 -2.47
C ARG A 7 -4.51 22.17 -2.05
N LEU A 8 -3.42 21.40 -1.92
CA LEU A 8 -3.48 20.02 -1.46
C LEU A 8 -3.96 19.94 0.00
N ALA A 9 -3.47 20.83 0.86
CA ALA A 9 -3.88 20.90 2.25
C ALA A 9 -5.38 21.18 2.42
N GLN A 10 -5.95 22.07 1.59
CA GLN A 10 -7.40 22.30 1.56
C GLN A 10 -8.18 21.03 1.19
N LEU A 11 -7.66 20.21 0.25
CA LEU A 11 -8.27 18.93 -0.12
C LEU A 11 -8.12 17.84 0.96
N CYS A 12 -7.30 18.08 1.98
CA CYS A 12 -7.20 17.28 3.20
C CYS A 12 -8.13 17.82 4.31
N MET A 13 -9.29 18.35 3.95
CA MET A 13 -10.31 18.88 4.87
C MET A 13 -9.79 20.03 5.78
N GLY A 14 -8.77 20.76 5.36
CA GLY A 14 -8.17 21.85 6.14
C GLY A 14 -7.54 21.41 7.46
N GLN A 15 -7.22 20.14 7.62
CA GLN A 15 -6.60 19.63 8.85
C GLN A 15 -5.31 20.40 9.17
N LYS A 16 -5.11 20.73 10.45
CA LYS A 16 -3.89 21.45 10.88
C LYS A 16 -2.61 20.73 10.46
N ALA A 17 -2.57 19.42 10.57
CA ALA A 17 -1.44 18.62 10.09
C ALA A 17 -1.10 18.87 8.62
N ALA A 18 -2.10 19.06 7.75
CA ALA A 18 -1.87 19.34 6.33
C ALA A 18 -1.47 20.81 6.08
N THR A 19 -2.10 21.76 6.78
CA THR A 19 -1.89 23.19 6.54
C THR A 19 -0.55 23.69 7.10
N THR A 20 -0.10 23.15 8.24
CA THR A 20 1.13 23.57 8.93
C THR A 20 2.36 22.75 8.59
N ALA A 21 2.21 21.54 8.04
CA ALA A 21 3.33 20.69 7.66
C ALA A 21 4.30 21.37 6.69
N ARG A 22 5.58 21.04 6.79
CA ARG A 22 6.60 21.46 5.81
C ARG A 22 6.34 20.82 4.47
N GLU A 23 6.10 19.50 4.45
CA GLU A 23 5.88 18.70 3.25
C GLU A 23 4.67 17.79 3.41
N LEU A 24 4.05 17.45 2.27
CA LEU A 24 2.97 16.46 2.17
C LEU A 24 3.40 15.34 1.21
N VAL A 25 3.54 14.14 1.73
CA VAL A 25 3.90 12.96 0.95
C VAL A 25 2.62 12.20 0.59
N VAL A 26 2.33 12.10 -0.70
CA VAL A 26 1.16 11.36 -1.21
C VAL A 26 1.59 9.98 -1.63
N VAL A 27 1.16 8.96 -0.90
CA VAL A 27 1.52 7.57 -1.15
C VAL A 27 0.48 6.91 -2.05
N LEU A 28 0.96 6.37 -3.16
CA LEU A 28 0.12 5.78 -4.20
C LEU A 28 0.28 4.27 -4.26
N THR A 29 -0.82 3.57 -4.49
CA THR A 29 -0.80 2.20 -4.98
C THR A 29 -0.91 2.20 -6.51
N ARG A 30 -0.13 1.36 -7.19
CA ARG A 30 -0.04 1.28 -8.65
C ARG A 30 -0.33 -0.13 -9.13
N ARG A 31 -1.53 -0.62 -8.78
CA ARG A 31 -1.99 -1.93 -9.20
C ARG A 31 -2.07 -2.09 -10.73
N ASP A 32 -2.23 -1.00 -11.45
CA ASP A 32 -2.17 -0.93 -12.91
C ASP A 32 -0.80 -1.34 -13.48
N ARG A 33 0.28 -1.21 -12.72
CA ARG A 33 1.66 -1.52 -13.11
C ARG A 33 2.10 -2.96 -12.81
N TRP A 34 1.19 -3.82 -12.34
CA TRP A 34 1.55 -5.16 -11.88
C TRP A 34 2.30 -5.99 -12.92
N LYS A 35 1.95 -5.86 -14.22
CA LYS A 35 2.63 -6.59 -15.30
C LYS A 35 4.10 -6.19 -15.41
N ALA A 36 4.36 -4.88 -15.48
CA ALA A 36 5.73 -4.35 -15.55
C ALA A 36 6.57 -4.75 -14.34
N HIS A 37 5.97 -4.65 -13.13
CA HIS A 37 6.67 -5.03 -11.90
C HIS A 37 6.92 -6.55 -11.82
N ALA A 38 5.97 -7.38 -12.24
CA ALA A 38 6.14 -8.81 -12.27
C ALA A 38 7.24 -9.22 -13.27
N GLN A 39 7.28 -8.59 -14.45
CA GLN A 39 8.30 -8.83 -15.45
C GLN A 39 9.69 -8.40 -14.95
N ALA A 40 9.82 -7.21 -14.37
CA ALA A 40 11.09 -6.74 -13.83
C ALA A 40 11.66 -7.67 -12.74
N ASN A 41 10.80 -8.18 -11.85
CA ASN A 41 11.22 -9.17 -10.84
C ASN A 41 11.61 -10.51 -11.49
N PHE A 42 10.87 -10.95 -12.50
CA PHE A 42 11.19 -12.17 -13.24
C PHE A 42 12.57 -12.06 -13.92
N ASP A 43 12.83 -10.94 -14.61
CA ASP A 43 14.08 -10.69 -15.31
C ASP A 43 15.26 -10.61 -14.35
N PHE A 44 15.09 -9.90 -13.22
CA PHE A 44 16.11 -9.80 -12.17
C PHE A 44 16.49 -11.18 -11.60
N ILE A 45 15.49 -12.00 -11.26
CA ILE A 45 15.72 -13.34 -10.71
C ILE A 45 16.38 -14.24 -11.76
N SER A 46 15.96 -14.14 -13.02
CA SER A 46 16.54 -14.92 -14.13
C SER A 46 18.01 -14.57 -14.37
N ALA A 47 18.35 -13.26 -14.30
CA ALA A 47 19.72 -12.78 -14.47
C ALA A 47 20.64 -13.11 -13.29
N SER A 48 20.08 -13.16 -12.07
CA SER A 48 20.82 -13.44 -10.83
C SER A 48 21.00 -14.94 -10.57
N ALA A 49 20.39 -15.81 -11.37
CA ALA A 49 20.44 -17.26 -11.18
C ALA A 49 21.81 -17.82 -11.55
N SER A 50 22.58 -18.27 -10.58
CA SER A 50 23.92 -18.86 -10.75
C SER A 50 23.92 -20.29 -11.29
N GLY A 51 22.74 -20.87 -11.65
CA GLY A 51 22.60 -22.22 -12.19
C GLY A 51 21.16 -22.63 -12.44
N GLU A 52 20.92 -23.38 -13.52
CA GLU A 52 19.59 -23.85 -13.95
C GLU A 52 18.89 -24.82 -12.96
N GLY A 53 19.58 -25.29 -11.92
CA GLY A 53 19.11 -26.34 -11.01
C GLY A 53 18.44 -25.86 -9.73
N ASP A 54 18.56 -24.59 -9.34
CA ASP A 54 18.06 -24.14 -8.03
C ASP A 54 16.51 -24.16 -7.96
N LYS A 55 16.01 -25.07 -7.13
CA LYS A 55 14.56 -25.23 -6.87
C LYS A 55 13.91 -23.94 -6.39
N LYS A 56 14.63 -23.10 -5.64
CA LYS A 56 14.13 -21.81 -5.12
C LYS A 56 13.95 -20.83 -6.28
N VAL A 57 14.90 -20.74 -7.19
CA VAL A 57 14.82 -19.90 -8.40
C VAL A 57 13.63 -20.31 -9.25
N LYS A 58 13.48 -21.62 -9.55
CA LYS A 58 12.35 -22.14 -10.34
C LYS A 58 10.99 -21.79 -9.68
N LEU A 59 10.90 -21.87 -8.35
CA LEU A 59 9.70 -21.52 -7.61
C LEU A 59 9.40 -20.01 -7.71
N ALA A 60 10.39 -19.16 -7.55
CA ALA A 60 10.25 -17.70 -7.65
C ALA A 60 9.84 -17.27 -9.08
N LEU A 61 10.47 -17.84 -10.12
CA LEU A 61 10.10 -17.57 -11.51
C LEU A 61 8.66 -18.02 -11.82
N ARG A 62 8.25 -19.19 -11.29
CA ARG A 62 6.88 -19.68 -11.42
C ARG A 62 5.89 -18.74 -10.71
N TYR A 63 6.25 -18.17 -9.57
CA TYR A 63 5.44 -17.20 -8.85
C TYR A 63 5.11 -15.99 -9.73
N TYR A 64 6.13 -15.32 -10.28
CA TYR A 64 5.92 -14.13 -11.10
C TYR A 64 5.27 -14.45 -12.47
N ARG A 65 5.53 -15.61 -13.05
CA ARG A 65 4.99 -15.99 -14.37
C ARG A 65 3.57 -16.56 -14.33
N LYS A 66 3.14 -17.18 -13.22
CA LYS A 66 1.84 -17.86 -13.13
C LYS A 66 0.94 -17.28 -12.03
N LEU A 67 1.44 -17.17 -10.80
CA LEU A 67 0.58 -16.80 -9.65
C LEU A 67 0.22 -15.31 -9.67
N VAL A 68 1.18 -14.44 -9.90
CA VAL A 68 0.93 -13.00 -9.98
C VAL A 68 -0.07 -12.65 -11.08
N PRO A 69 0.07 -13.12 -12.34
CA PRO A 69 -0.96 -12.91 -13.35
C PRO A 69 -2.33 -13.43 -12.95
N MET A 70 -2.42 -14.62 -12.37
CA MET A 70 -3.69 -15.19 -11.92
C MET A 70 -4.40 -14.29 -10.88
N LEU A 71 -3.65 -13.69 -9.95
CA LEU A 71 -4.20 -12.82 -8.92
C LEU A 71 -4.61 -11.44 -9.46
N TYR A 72 -3.74 -10.82 -10.27
CA TYR A 72 -3.86 -9.41 -10.66
C TYR A 72 -4.60 -9.20 -11.99
N HIS A 73 -4.77 -10.23 -12.80
CA HIS A 73 -5.50 -10.09 -14.06
C HIS A 73 -6.97 -9.71 -13.79
N LYS A 74 -7.50 -8.83 -14.64
CA LYS A 74 -8.87 -8.32 -14.52
C LYS A 74 -9.62 -8.53 -15.83
N PHE A 75 -10.70 -9.32 -15.75
CA PHE A 75 -11.74 -9.35 -16.76
C PHE A 75 -13.09 -9.73 -16.12
N PRO A 76 -14.21 -9.43 -16.74
CA PRO A 76 -15.52 -9.79 -16.22
C PRO A 76 -15.61 -11.28 -15.85
N GLY A 77 -16.13 -11.58 -14.66
CA GLY A 77 -16.27 -12.97 -14.17
C GLY A 77 -15.00 -13.58 -13.54
N TRP A 78 -13.80 -12.99 -13.73
CA TRP A 78 -12.57 -13.60 -13.21
C TRP A 78 -12.53 -13.77 -11.70
N SER A 79 -13.12 -12.84 -10.96
CA SER A 79 -13.25 -12.96 -9.50
C SER A 79 -14.05 -14.17 -9.08
N PHE A 80 -15.09 -14.53 -9.84
CA PHE A 80 -15.88 -15.74 -9.60
C PHE A 80 -15.05 -17.00 -9.86
N VAL A 81 -14.34 -17.05 -10.99
CA VAL A 81 -13.42 -18.16 -11.31
C VAL A 81 -12.36 -18.35 -10.23
N LYS A 82 -11.71 -17.28 -9.79
CA LYS A 82 -10.73 -17.33 -8.70
C LYS A 82 -11.33 -17.88 -7.39
N LYS A 83 -12.54 -17.45 -7.04
CA LYS A 83 -13.27 -17.97 -5.86
C LYS A 83 -13.59 -19.46 -5.97
N LEU A 84 -14.04 -19.92 -7.14
CA LEU A 84 -14.32 -21.33 -7.38
C LEU A 84 -13.05 -22.19 -7.26
N ILE A 85 -11.95 -21.75 -7.85
CA ILE A 85 -10.62 -22.40 -7.71
C ILE A 85 -10.20 -22.46 -6.23
N ALA A 86 -10.33 -21.35 -5.50
CA ALA A 86 -9.97 -21.29 -4.10
C ALA A 86 -10.85 -22.21 -3.24
N LEU A 87 -12.15 -22.33 -3.56
CA LEU A 87 -13.08 -23.22 -2.88
C LEU A 87 -12.70 -24.70 -3.12
N THR A 88 -12.62 -25.10 -4.39
CA THR A 88 -12.39 -26.52 -4.76
C THR A 88 -11.01 -27.02 -4.31
N GLN A 89 -9.96 -26.24 -4.52
CA GLN A 89 -8.61 -26.60 -4.04
C GLN A 89 -8.51 -26.55 -2.51
N GLY A 90 -9.22 -25.62 -1.89
CA GLY A 90 -9.23 -25.46 -0.44
C GLY A 90 -9.97 -26.55 0.32
N LEU A 91 -10.69 -27.45 -0.35
CA LEU A 91 -11.23 -28.68 0.24
C LEU A 91 -10.14 -29.72 0.51
N ARG A 92 -9.03 -29.66 -0.25
CA ARG A 92 -7.97 -30.68 -0.19
C ARG A 92 -6.68 -30.19 0.47
N LYS A 93 -6.43 -28.89 0.45
CA LYS A 93 -5.19 -28.28 0.98
C LYS A 93 -5.45 -26.85 1.43
N PRO A 94 -4.60 -26.29 2.33
CA PRO A 94 -4.66 -24.87 2.68
C PRO A 94 -4.57 -23.99 1.41
N MET A 95 -5.50 -23.03 1.28
CA MET A 95 -5.58 -22.16 0.12
C MET A 95 -5.97 -20.74 0.56
N VAL A 96 -5.37 -19.73 -0.11
CA VAL A 96 -5.77 -18.33 0.07
C VAL A 96 -7.21 -18.17 -0.40
N ARG A 97 -8.06 -17.62 0.46
CA ARG A 97 -9.49 -17.40 0.19
C ARG A 97 -9.78 -16.00 -0.32
N GLU A 98 -8.92 -15.04 -0.01
CA GLU A 98 -9.04 -13.62 -0.33
C GLU A 98 -8.54 -13.33 -1.75
N VAL A 99 -9.28 -13.84 -2.76
CA VAL A 99 -8.89 -13.76 -4.19
C VAL A 99 -9.77 -12.81 -5.01
N SER A 100 -10.75 -12.15 -4.38
CA SER A 100 -11.62 -11.18 -5.07
C SER A 100 -10.84 -9.91 -5.45
N GLU A 101 -11.40 -9.10 -6.36
CA GLU A 101 -10.82 -7.80 -6.72
C GLU A 101 -10.67 -6.87 -5.50
N THR A 102 -11.68 -6.87 -4.64
CA THR A 102 -11.63 -6.11 -3.38
C THR A 102 -10.52 -6.63 -2.46
N ALA A 103 -10.37 -7.94 -2.32
CA ALA A 103 -9.34 -8.53 -1.48
C ALA A 103 -7.92 -8.22 -2.02
N VAL A 104 -7.73 -8.29 -3.33
CA VAL A 104 -6.46 -7.89 -3.96
C VAL A 104 -6.18 -6.40 -3.74
N ARG A 105 -7.20 -5.53 -3.89
CA ARG A 105 -7.08 -4.10 -3.59
C ARG A 105 -6.66 -3.86 -2.14
N ILE A 106 -7.32 -4.51 -1.19
CA ILE A 106 -6.98 -4.43 0.24
C ILE A 106 -5.54 -4.88 0.49
N SER A 107 -5.10 -5.98 -0.13
CA SER A 107 -3.74 -6.48 0.01
C SER A 107 -2.68 -5.47 -0.46
N VAL A 108 -2.94 -4.80 -1.57
CA VAL A 108 -2.05 -3.75 -2.10
C VAL A 108 -2.00 -2.53 -1.16
N HIS A 109 -3.15 -2.12 -0.61
CA HIS A 109 -3.20 -1.04 0.38
C HIS A 109 -2.49 -1.41 1.69
N LYS A 110 -2.65 -2.65 2.19
CA LYS A 110 -1.87 -3.14 3.35
C LYS A 110 -0.36 -3.03 3.11
N SER A 111 0.11 -3.44 1.94
CA SER A 111 1.54 -3.32 1.59
C SER A 111 2.00 -1.86 1.54
N ALA A 112 1.19 -0.97 0.99
CA ALA A 112 1.48 0.47 0.99
C ALA A 112 1.50 1.04 2.43
N SER A 113 0.58 0.60 3.30
CA SER A 113 0.54 1.05 4.71
C SER A 113 1.77 0.59 5.51
N LEU A 114 2.32 -0.60 5.22
CA LEU A 114 3.60 -1.03 5.80
C LEU A 114 4.76 -0.12 5.35
N ALA A 115 4.80 0.27 4.08
CA ALA A 115 5.79 1.22 3.58
C ALA A 115 5.60 2.61 4.21
N CYS A 116 4.35 3.08 4.39
CA CYS A 116 4.04 4.31 5.11
C CYS A 116 4.58 4.27 6.55
N MET A 117 4.35 3.17 7.27
CA MET A 117 4.84 3.02 8.65
C MET A 117 6.37 3.04 8.70
N THR A 118 7.04 2.31 7.79
CA THR A 118 8.51 2.32 7.68
C THR A 118 9.04 3.73 7.39
N PHE A 119 8.38 4.46 6.48
CA PHE A 119 8.71 5.86 6.19
C PHE A 119 8.57 6.75 7.43
N MET A 120 7.46 6.65 8.16
CA MET A 120 7.22 7.45 9.37
C MET A 120 8.26 7.16 10.47
N LEU A 121 8.64 5.89 10.65
CA LEU A 121 9.71 5.51 11.58
C LEU A 121 11.06 6.07 11.15
N GLY A 122 11.39 6.02 9.86
CA GLY A 122 12.60 6.62 9.30
C GLY A 122 12.64 8.14 9.49
N MET A 123 11.52 8.83 9.26
CA MET A 123 11.39 10.26 9.52
C MET A 123 11.62 10.60 10.99
N LYS A 124 11.05 9.80 11.90
CA LYS A 124 11.25 9.99 13.34
C LYS A 124 12.72 9.77 13.75
N ALA A 125 13.36 8.75 13.20
CA ALA A 125 14.80 8.53 13.43
C ALA A 125 15.67 9.68 12.91
N ALA A 126 15.24 10.36 11.83
CA ALA A 126 15.90 11.54 11.28
C ALA A 126 15.53 12.85 12.02
N GLY A 127 14.80 12.80 13.13
CA GLY A 127 14.43 13.96 13.93
C GLY A 127 13.23 14.77 13.41
N TYR A 128 12.39 14.15 12.57
CA TYR A 128 11.16 14.75 12.06
C TYR A 128 9.93 14.03 12.60
N ASP A 129 8.80 14.73 12.64
CA ASP A 129 7.51 14.19 13.00
C ASP A 129 6.63 14.05 11.77
N THR A 130 5.69 13.11 11.84
CA THR A 130 4.77 12.80 10.75
C THR A 130 3.36 12.59 11.26
N CYS A 131 2.38 12.93 10.42
CA CYS A 131 0.98 12.65 10.70
C CYS A 131 0.34 11.99 9.48
N PRO A 132 -0.06 10.69 9.56
CA PRO A 132 -0.77 10.01 8.51
C PRO A 132 -2.22 10.49 8.46
N MET A 133 -2.72 10.77 7.26
CA MET A 133 -4.06 11.27 7.03
C MET A 133 -4.77 10.42 5.97
N GLU A 134 -6.00 10.01 6.27
CA GLU A 134 -6.92 9.36 5.34
C GLU A 134 -8.13 10.25 4.99
N GLY A 135 -8.33 11.35 5.75
CA GLY A 135 -9.37 12.35 5.52
C GLY A 135 -8.99 13.32 4.40
N PHE A 136 -9.18 12.93 3.13
CA PHE A 136 -8.94 13.78 1.95
C PHE A 136 -9.90 13.45 0.81
N ASP A 137 -10.13 14.43 -0.08
CA ASP A 137 -10.88 14.22 -1.33
C ASP A 137 -10.00 13.57 -2.39
N SER A 138 -10.02 12.25 -2.44
CA SER A 138 -9.17 11.46 -3.34
C SER A 138 -9.36 11.83 -4.82
N LYS A 139 -10.58 12.15 -5.24
CA LYS A 139 -10.88 12.51 -6.64
C LYS A 139 -10.24 13.85 -7.02
N ARG A 140 -10.39 14.87 -6.16
CA ARG A 140 -9.80 16.19 -6.37
C ARG A 140 -8.29 16.18 -6.23
N VAL A 141 -7.73 15.43 -5.27
CA VAL A 141 -6.27 15.26 -5.13
C VAL A 141 -5.69 14.62 -6.38
N LYS A 142 -6.30 13.55 -6.91
CA LYS A 142 -5.85 12.92 -8.16
C LYS A 142 -5.85 13.91 -9.34
N LYS A 143 -6.87 14.74 -9.45
CA LYS A 143 -6.96 15.78 -10.48
C LYS A 143 -5.90 16.86 -10.28
N LEU A 144 -5.74 17.36 -9.04
CA LEU A 144 -4.76 18.41 -8.70
C LEU A 144 -3.33 18.00 -9.05
N LEU A 145 -2.97 16.75 -8.74
CA LEU A 145 -1.62 16.23 -8.93
C LEU A 145 -1.43 15.49 -10.26
N ASN A 146 -2.45 15.50 -11.14
CA ASN A 146 -2.44 14.78 -12.42
C ASN A 146 -2.00 13.31 -12.27
N LEU A 147 -2.55 12.62 -11.27
CA LEU A 147 -2.17 11.24 -10.97
C LEU A 147 -2.75 10.27 -12.00
N PRO A 148 -2.03 9.18 -12.35
CA PRO A 148 -2.50 8.18 -13.29
C PRO A 148 -3.87 7.60 -12.92
N ALA A 149 -4.73 7.37 -13.89
CA ALA A 149 -6.10 6.88 -13.68
C ALA A 149 -6.15 5.55 -12.88
N GLY A 150 -5.20 4.65 -13.14
CA GLY A 150 -5.09 3.35 -12.46
C GLY A 150 -4.46 3.39 -11.06
N SER A 151 -4.04 4.58 -10.57
CA SER A 151 -3.50 4.73 -9.21
C SER A 151 -4.64 4.93 -8.19
N GLU A 152 -4.38 4.51 -6.94
CA GLU A 152 -5.20 4.85 -5.79
C GLU A 152 -4.29 5.49 -4.72
N ILE A 153 -4.82 6.49 -4.00
CA ILE A 153 -4.08 7.11 -2.90
C ILE A 153 -4.29 6.22 -1.68
N ALA A 154 -3.20 5.69 -1.13
CA ALA A 154 -3.26 4.89 0.09
C ALA A 154 -3.34 5.79 1.32
N MET A 155 -2.56 6.88 1.32
CA MET A 155 -2.42 7.76 2.48
C MET A 155 -1.75 9.07 2.05
N ILE A 156 -2.01 10.15 2.76
CA ILE A 156 -1.22 11.39 2.69
C ILE A 156 -0.54 11.56 4.04
N ILE A 157 0.78 11.76 4.04
CA ILE A 157 1.56 11.90 5.26
C ILE A 157 2.10 13.33 5.33
N ALA A 158 1.68 14.05 6.33
CA ALA A 158 2.23 15.35 6.67
C ALA A 158 3.57 15.17 7.38
N CYS A 159 4.59 15.94 6.98
CA CYS A 159 5.95 15.82 7.50
C CYS A 159 6.48 17.19 7.90
N GLY A 160 7.21 17.24 9.02
CA GLY A 160 7.84 18.46 9.50
C GLY A 160 8.47 18.27 10.88
N LYS A 161 8.91 19.35 11.50
CA LYS A 161 9.23 19.35 12.93
C LYS A 161 7.95 19.57 13.72
N GLY A 162 7.61 18.61 14.58
CA GLY A 162 6.45 18.72 15.45
C GLY A 162 6.59 19.87 16.45
N MET A 163 5.46 20.47 16.76
CA MET A 163 5.36 21.51 17.78
C MET A 163 4.41 21.03 18.89
N PRO A 164 4.65 21.43 20.15
CA PRO A 164 3.79 21.03 21.27
C PRO A 164 2.31 21.33 21.01
N GLU A 165 2.01 22.44 20.34
CA GLU A 165 0.64 22.89 20.01
C GLU A 165 -0.07 21.98 18.99
N GLY A 166 0.68 21.10 18.33
CA GLY A 166 0.16 20.07 17.42
C GLY A 166 -0.38 18.83 18.15
N ILE A 167 -0.16 18.74 19.46
CA ILE A 167 -0.62 17.62 20.30
C ILE A 167 -1.91 18.03 20.97
N TYR A 168 -3.03 17.42 20.57
CA TYR A 168 -4.37 17.80 21.06
C TYR A 168 -4.74 17.25 22.44
N GLY A 169 -3.95 16.38 23.02
CA GLY A 169 -4.23 15.79 24.33
C GLY A 169 -3.24 14.69 24.70
N GLU A 170 -3.45 14.10 25.87
CA GLU A 170 -2.62 13.01 26.33
C GLU A 170 -2.75 11.76 25.46
N ARG A 171 -1.66 11.00 25.37
CA ARG A 171 -1.63 9.78 24.60
C ARG A 171 -2.35 8.66 25.31
N PHE A 172 -3.53 8.32 24.85
CA PHE A 172 -4.26 7.13 25.31
C PHE A 172 -3.97 5.91 24.44
N ARG A 173 -3.91 4.74 25.06
CA ARG A 173 -3.88 3.43 24.41
C ARG A 173 -4.81 2.48 25.17
N VAL A 174 -5.62 1.75 24.45
CA VAL A 174 -6.39 0.65 25.02
C VAL A 174 -5.46 -0.41 25.61
N PRO A 175 -5.89 -1.14 26.66
CA PRO A 175 -5.07 -2.22 27.25
C PRO A 175 -4.62 -3.24 26.22
N THR A 176 -3.38 -3.71 26.34
CA THR A 176 -2.79 -4.68 25.40
C THR A 176 -3.59 -5.98 25.32
N SER A 177 -4.28 -6.36 26.42
CA SER A 177 -5.16 -7.53 26.48
C SER A 177 -6.36 -7.47 25.52
N GLU A 178 -6.79 -6.26 25.14
CA GLU A 178 -7.86 -6.09 24.15
C GLU A 178 -7.36 -6.18 22.70
N LEU A 179 -6.05 -6.01 22.50
CA LEU A 179 -5.43 -5.96 21.17
C LEU A 179 -4.71 -7.25 20.80
N ILE A 180 -4.21 -8.00 21.79
CA ILE A 180 -3.38 -9.19 21.59
C ILE A 180 -3.96 -10.36 22.37
N VAL A 181 -4.23 -11.44 21.66
CA VAL A 181 -4.61 -12.73 22.25
C VAL A 181 -3.43 -13.69 22.09
N VAL A 182 -2.88 -14.12 23.21
CA VAL A 182 -1.87 -15.18 23.25
C VAL A 182 -2.60 -16.51 23.46
N LYS A 183 -2.34 -17.50 22.60
CA LYS A 183 -2.90 -18.86 22.67
C LYS A 183 -1.77 -19.86 22.72
#